data_450093eb9af86b0f90fcd3889fae9e81
#
_entry.id   450093eb9af86b0f90fcd3889fae9e81
#
_cell.length_a   1.000
_cell.length_b   1.000
_cell.length_c   1.000
_cell.angle_alpha   90.00
_cell.angle_beta   90.00
_cell.angle_gamma   90.00
#
_symmetry.space_group_name_H-M   'P 1'
#
loop_
_entity.id
_entity.type
_entity.pdbx_description
1 polymer ?
#
loop_
_entity_poly.entity_id
_entity_poly.type
_entity_poly.pdbx_seq_one_letter_code
_entity_poly.pdbx_strand_id
1 'polypeptide(L)'
;VGALKAQGVIADIILFHPYDGGHWGFDCMGGTDAQKYDTTLDKFYLRYAIARLASYSNVWWSMANEWSFNKCKGRGVNESAKSPEPSPSPVWDELFETLAAADPYGRQASIHNGNLLYNHSRPWISHVSLQGMEDTTPAIRTKYGKPTIWDEVRYEGNITSSWGALSAAEEADRFWWGAALGVHVGHSETVLRAAVKDDDAQPLWWAKGGTLVGESPSRIAFFKQLWASTGADFGALTPAHASYGQAGDPVSDTLTGDSVQLVKFRRQGTWNVPLPGGGDGGAWKAASVDYWGMTTTELPLPTSGATVAVDVNTLPFTLLFTKSAAAAA
;
A
#
# COMPACT_ATOMS: atom_id res chain seq x y z
N VAL A 1 -15.95 14.66 1.68
CA VAL A 1 -15.50 14.20 3.01
C VAL A 1 -16.68 13.70 3.83
N GLY A 2 -17.75 14.50 4.02
CA GLY A 2 -18.90 14.13 4.83
C GLY A 2 -19.62 12.85 4.36
N ALA A 3 -19.82 12.65 3.05
CA ALA A 3 -20.40 11.44 2.50
C ALA A 3 -19.53 10.20 2.76
N LEU A 4 -18.22 10.32 2.64
CA LEU A 4 -17.26 9.24 2.98
C LEU A 4 -17.34 8.91 4.48
N LYS A 5 -17.41 9.93 5.34
CA LYS A 5 -17.58 9.73 6.79
C LYS A 5 -18.83 8.91 7.12
N ALA A 6 -19.96 9.20 6.46
CA ALA A 6 -21.19 8.47 6.66
C ALA A 6 -21.09 6.98 6.26
N GLN A 7 -20.14 6.63 5.42
CA GLN A 7 -19.83 5.26 5.00
C GLN A 7 -18.67 4.62 5.80
N GLY A 8 -18.15 5.29 6.83
CA GLY A 8 -17.01 4.82 7.60
C GLY A 8 -15.68 4.85 6.83
N VAL A 9 -15.59 5.66 5.77
CA VAL A 9 -14.41 5.74 4.91
C VAL A 9 -13.56 6.96 5.29
N ILE A 10 -12.26 6.75 5.40
CA ILE A 10 -11.29 7.83 5.58
C ILE A 10 -11.05 8.51 4.23
N ALA A 11 -11.02 9.83 4.24
CA ALA A 11 -10.63 10.64 3.10
C ALA A 11 -9.15 11.01 3.23
N ASP A 12 -8.31 10.37 2.45
CA ASP A 12 -6.91 10.78 2.29
C ASP A 12 -6.86 11.92 1.27
N ILE A 13 -6.60 13.13 1.74
CA ILE A 13 -6.67 14.34 0.92
C ILE A 13 -5.29 14.64 0.36
N ILE A 14 -5.13 14.42 -0.93
CA ILE A 14 -3.94 14.84 -1.67
C ILE A 14 -3.99 16.36 -1.86
N LEU A 15 -3.04 17.05 -1.25
CA LEU A 15 -3.02 18.52 -1.20
C LEU A 15 -2.35 19.12 -2.44
N PHE A 16 -1.30 18.48 -2.95
CA PHE A 16 -0.53 18.98 -4.08
C PHE A 16 -0.30 17.91 -5.15
N HIS A 17 -0.12 18.38 -6.38
CA HIS A 17 0.09 17.55 -7.55
C HIS A 17 1.18 18.19 -8.44
N PRO A 18 2.47 17.93 -8.17
CA PRO A 18 3.57 18.77 -8.65
C PRO A 18 4.01 18.54 -10.10
N TYR A 19 3.31 17.74 -10.87
CA TYR A 19 3.69 17.40 -12.26
C TYR A 19 2.64 17.71 -13.33
N ASP A 20 1.53 18.31 -12.98
CA ASP A 20 0.37 18.51 -13.85
C ASP A 20 0.34 19.84 -14.60
N GLY A 21 1.49 20.33 -15.03
CA GLY A 21 1.63 21.36 -16.05
C GLY A 21 0.72 22.60 -15.92
N GLY A 22 0.63 23.28 -14.81
CA GLY A 22 0.06 24.61 -14.73
C GLY A 22 -1.30 24.78 -14.09
N HIS A 23 -1.88 23.74 -13.57
CA HIS A 23 -3.11 23.85 -12.83
C HIS A 23 -2.86 24.51 -11.47
N TRP A 24 -3.53 25.61 -11.20
CA TRP A 24 -3.53 26.33 -9.93
C TRP A 24 -2.24 27.06 -9.54
N GLY A 25 -1.24 27.17 -10.44
CA GLY A 25 0.02 27.83 -10.14
C GLY A 25 0.98 27.04 -9.23
N PHE A 26 0.70 25.76 -9.02
CA PHE A 26 1.51 24.86 -8.19
C PHE A 26 2.58 24.06 -8.96
N ASP A 27 2.71 24.28 -10.25
CA ASP A 27 3.56 23.49 -11.15
C ASP A 27 5.01 23.50 -10.80
N CYS A 28 5.42 24.56 -10.25
CA CYS A 28 6.79 24.81 -9.96
C CYS A 28 6.95 25.13 -8.48
N MET A 29 6.50 24.22 -7.65
CA MET A 29 6.82 24.24 -6.25
C MET A 29 8.33 24.25 -6.08
N GLY A 30 8.89 25.44 -6.11
CA GLY A 30 10.30 25.62 -6.01
C GLY A 30 10.95 26.54 -7.02
N GLY A 31 10.20 27.08 -7.96
CA GLY A 31 10.70 28.01 -8.98
C GLY A 31 11.79 27.42 -9.85
N THR A 32 12.25 28.17 -10.82
CA THR A 32 13.41 27.84 -11.65
C THR A 32 14.75 28.07 -10.94
N ASP A 33 14.70 28.69 -9.78
CA ASP A 33 15.88 29.03 -8.97
C ASP A 33 15.67 28.54 -7.55
N ALA A 34 16.52 27.61 -7.10
CA ALA A 34 16.46 27.00 -5.78
C ALA A 34 16.52 28.02 -4.63
N GLN A 35 16.99 29.21 -4.91
CA GLN A 35 17.18 30.27 -3.93
C GLN A 35 16.00 31.25 -3.85
N LYS A 36 15.00 31.13 -4.72
CA LYS A 36 13.87 32.07 -4.84
C LYS A 36 12.51 31.41 -4.77
N TYR A 37 12.43 30.24 -4.17
CA TYR A 37 11.14 29.60 -3.99
C TYR A 37 10.26 30.38 -3.01
N ASP A 38 9.11 30.84 -3.49
CA ASP A 38 8.13 31.54 -2.66
C ASP A 38 6.95 30.60 -2.32
N THR A 39 6.93 30.09 -1.10
CA THR A 39 5.86 29.22 -0.58
C THR A 39 4.62 29.98 -0.12
N THR A 40 4.54 31.29 -0.33
CA THR A 40 3.47 32.13 0.26
C THR A 40 2.08 31.67 -0.17
N LEU A 41 1.88 31.44 -1.46
CA LEU A 41 0.59 30.98 -2.00
C LEU A 41 0.26 29.55 -1.57
N ASP A 42 1.27 28.67 -1.55
CA ASP A 42 1.09 27.29 -1.12
C ASP A 42 0.69 27.20 0.35
N LYS A 43 1.33 27.99 1.20
CA LYS A 43 0.97 28.10 2.62
C LYS A 43 -0.42 28.71 2.83
N PHE A 44 -0.79 29.69 2.01
CA PHE A 44 -2.13 30.25 2.03
C PHE A 44 -3.18 29.17 1.68
N TYR A 45 -2.95 28.44 0.60
CA TYR A 45 -3.80 27.34 0.19
C TYR A 45 -3.91 26.25 1.29
N LEU A 46 -2.78 25.82 1.85
CA LEU A 46 -2.75 24.85 2.94
C LEU A 46 -3.62 25.29 4.12
N ARG A 47 -3.42 26.50 4.62
CA ARG A 47 -4.21 27.05 5.73
C ARG A 47 -5.70 27.08 5.41
N TYR A 48 -6.05 27.42 4.17
CA TYR A 48 -7.45 27.42 3.74
C TYR A 48 -8.03 26.01 3.69
N ALA A 49 -7.32 25.04 3.07
CA ALA A 49 -7.77 23.66 2.98
C ALA A 49 -7.92 23.02 4.38
N ILE A 50 -6.95 23.23 5.25
CA ILE A 50 -6.96 22.72 6.62
C ILE A 50 -8.13 23.32 7.41
N ALA A 51 -8.34 24.65 7.35
CA ALA A 51 -9.44 25.32 8.03
C ALA A 51 -10.82 24.78 7.59
N ARG A 52 -10.93 24.27 6.36
CA ARG A 52 -12.18 23.71 5.83
C ARG A 52 -12.37 22.24 6.16
N LEU A 53 -11.31 21.47 6.24
CA LEU A 53 -11.40 20.00 6.21
C LEU A 53 -10.92 19.33 7.51
N ALA A 54 -10.04 19.93 8.28
CA ALA A 54 -9.46 19.30 9.48
C ALA A 54 -10.49 18.94 10.56
N SER A 55 -11.64 19.63 10.60
CA SER A 55 -12.73 19.35 11.55
C SER A 55 -13.41 17.99 11.30
N TYR A 56 -13.26 17.40 10.12
CA TYR A 56 -13.78 16.06 9.84
C TYR A 56 -12.86 14.99 10.46
N SER A 57 -13.43 14.11 11.26
CA SER A 57 -12.65 13.07 11.97
C SER A 57 -12.06 12.00 11.02
N ASN A 58 -12.57 11.90 9.80
CA ASN A 58 -12.15 10.95 8.79
C ASN A 58 -11.22 11.56 7.73
N VAL A 59 -10.45 12.59 8.06
CA VAL A 59 -9.47 13.20 7.16
C VAL A 59 -8.07 12.73 7.53
N TRP A 60 -7.31 12.34 6.51
CA TRP A 60 -5.85 12.25 6.51
C TRP A 60 -5.30 13.23 5.50
N TRP A 61 -4.02 13.56 5.62
CA TRP A 61 -3.33 14.46 4.72
C TRP A 61 -2.27 13.74 3.93
N SER A 62 -2.40 13.69 2.61
CA SER A 62 -1.28 13.40 1.71
C SER A 62 -0.73 14.72 1.19
N MET A 63 0.50 15.08 1.56
CA MET A 63 1.07 16.37 1.17
C MET A 63 1.15 16.51 -0.34
N ALA A 64 1.56 15.47 -1.04
CA ALA A 64 1.56 15.46 -2.50
C ALA A 64 1.43 14.05 -3.06
N ASN A 65 0.83 13.93 -4.23
CA ASN A 65 1.01 12.77 -5.08
C ASN A 65 2.36 12.86 -5.79
N GLU A 66 3.14 11.78 -5.73
CA GLU A 66 4.40 11.64 -6.47
C GLU A 66 5.33 12.86 -6.41
N TRP A 67 5.59 13.33 -5.19
CA TRP A 67 6.30 14.58 -4.90
C TRP A 67 7.60 14.78 -5.69
N SER A 68 8.28 13.69 -6.07
CA SER A 68 9.58 13.73 -6.74
C SER A 68 9.49 13.94 -8.27
N PHE A 69 8.30 13.87 -8.87
CA PHE A 69 8.07 14.12 -10.30
C PHE A 69 7.89 15.59 -10.65
N ASN A 70 8.46 16.47 -9.88
CA ASN A 70 8.41 17.90 -10.16
C ASN A 70 9.08 18.21 -11.51
N LYS A 71 8.29 18.67 -12.49
CA LYS A 71 8.74 18.96 -13.85
C LYS A 71 9.29 20.36 -14.04
N CYS A 72 9.54 21.11 -13.01
CA CYS A 72 10.12 22.44 -13.12
C CYS A 72 11.52 22.41 -13.72
N LYS A 73 11.72 23.19 -14.79
CA LYS A 73 12.98 23.29 -15.50
C LYS A 73 14.14 23.60 -14.54
N GLY A 74 15.21 22.81 -14.59
CA GLY A 74 16.44 23.03 -13.83
C GLY A 74 16.56 22.25 -12.53
N ARG A 75 15.56 21.49 -12.12
CA ARG A 75 15.62 20.57 -10.99
C ARG A 75 15.37 19.14 -11.44
N GLY A 76 16.19 18.69 -12.38
CA GLY A 76 16.22 17.28 -12.71
C GLY A 76 16.63 16.48 -11.48
N VAL A 77 15.64 16.10 -10.69
CA VAL A 77 15.77 14.89 -9.90
C VAL A 77 15.96 13.80 -10.93
N ASN A 78 17.01 13.01 -10.83
CA ASN A 78 17.22 11.91 -11.78
C ASN A 78 16.06 10.93 -11.60
N GLU A 79 15.00 11.10 -12.38
CA GLU A 79 13.76 10.32 -12.32
C GLU A 79 14.00 8.83 -12.61
N SER A 80 15.19 8.48 -13.11
CA SER A 80 15.51 7.12 -13.50
C SER A 80 15.96 6.22 -12.34
N ALA A 81 16.34 6.78 -11.20
CA ALA A 81 16.86 6.01 -10.09
C ALA A 81 15.83 5.92 -8.97
N LYS A 82 15.17 4.78 -8.86
CA LYS A 82 14.45 4.42 -7.61
C LYS A 82 15.50 4.27 -6.50
N SER A 83 15.37 5.05 -5.43
CA SER A 83 16.25 4.97 -4.30
C SER A 83 15.44 4.77 -3.00
N PRO A 84 15.78 3.75 -2.19
CA PRO A 84 15.22 3.59 -0.86
C PRO A 84 15.80 4.60 0.15
N GLU A 85 16.84 5.35 -0.24
CA GLU A 85 17.39 6.40 0.58
C GLU A 85 16.61 7.70 0.39
N PRO A 86 16.32 8.42 1.49
CA PRO A 86 15.56 9.66 1.41
C PRO A 86 16.34 10.76 0.71
N SER A 87 15.63 11.48 -0.15
CA SER A 87 16.19 12.68 -0.80
C SER A 87 15.88 13.94 0.01
N PRO A 88 16.80 14.91 0.05
CA PRO A 88 16.52 16.21 0.64
C PRO A 88 15.34 16.90 -0.07
N SER A 89 14.44 17.43 0.71
CA SER A 89 13.21 18.06 0.20
C SER A 89 12.76 19.22 1.09
N PRO A 90 13.58 20.30 1.20
CA PRO A 90 13.34 21.37 2.17
C PRO A 90 12.02 22.10 1.96
N VAL A 91 11.53 22.17 0.74
CA VAL A 91 10.22 22.80 0.44
C VAL A 91 9.09 21.98 1.03
N TRP A 92 9.12 20.67 0.87
CA TRP A 92 8.11 19.79 1.44
C TRP A 92 8.17 19.80 2.98
N ASP A 93 9.37 19.88 3.56
CA ASP A 93 9.55 20.05 5.01
C ASP A 93 8.85 21.32 5.49
N GLU A 94 9.05 22.46 4.81
CA GLU A 94 8.42 23.76 5.14
C GLU A 94 6.89 23.71 5.02
N LEU A 95 6.35 23.01 4.02
CA LEU A 95 4.91 22.84 3.86
C LEU A 95 4.31 21.93 4.95
N PHE A 96 5.01 20.88 5.34
CA PHE A 96 4.61 20.06 6.48
C PHE A 96 4.65 20.80 7.80
N GLU A 97 5.64 21.64 8.04
CA GLU A 97 5.67 22.52 9.22
C GLU A 97 4.44 23.44 9.24
N THR A 98 4.06 23.96 8.08
CA THR A 98 2.84 24.79 7.95
C THR A 98 1.58 23.97 8.24
N LEU A 99 1.49 22.74 7.73
CA LEU A 99 0.37 21.83 7.98
C LEU A 99 0.27 21.52 9.48
N ALA A 100 1.38 21.13 10.09
CA ALA A 100 1.43 20.76 11.52
C ALA A 100 1.05 21.94 12.44
N ALA A 101 1.44 23.16 12.07
CA ALA A 101 1.08 24.35 12.82
C ALA A 101 -0.38 24.79 12.62
N ALA A 102 -0.99 24.48 11.47
CA ALA A 102 -2.33 24.92 11.12
C ALA A 102 -3.43 23.89 11.47
N ASP A 103 -3.10 22.61 11.60
CA ASP A 103 -4.05 21.54 11.95
C ASP A 103 -4.16 21.38 13.48
N PRO A 104 -5.25 21.85 14.10
CA PRO A 104 -5.42 21.78 15.55
C PRO A 104 -5.78 20.37 16.04
N TYR A 105 -6.05 19.43 15.14
CA TYR A 105 -6.47 18.06 15.48
C TYR A 105 -5.35 17.05 15.33
N GLY A 106 -4.22 17.42 14.75
CA GLY A 106 -3.08 16.51 14.52
C GLY A 106 -3.47 15.30 13.68
N ARG A 107 -4.18 15.52 12.56
CA ARG A 107 -4.57 14.45 11.64
C ARG A 107 -3.35 13.72 11.09
N GLN A 108 -3.51 12.45 10.76
CA GLN A 108 -2.44 11.68 10.15
C GLN A 108 -2.00 12.32 8.83
N ALA A 109 -0.69 12.32 8.59
CA ALA A 109 -0.10 12.94 7.43
C ALA A 109 1.04 12.10 6.86
N SER A 110 1.12 12.06 5.52
CA SER A 110 2.20 11.44 4.76
C SER A 110 2.39 12.15 3.42
N ILE A 111 3.18 11.56 2.54
CA ILE A 111 3.44 12.06 1.20
C ILE A 111 3.75 10.89 0.28
N HIS A 112 3.13 10.84 -0.89
CA HIS A 112 3.38 9.80 -1.87
C HIS A 112 4.71 10.06 -2.57
N ASN A 113 5.55 9.03 -2.65
CA ASN A 113 6.75 9.09 -3.44
C ASN A 113 6.44 8.87 -4.93
N GLY A 114 7.27 9.47 -5.79
CA GLY A 114 7.49 8.94 -7.13
C GLY A 114 8.68 7.97 -7.11
N ASN A 115 9.77 8.32 -7.82
CA ASN A 115 10.98 7.49 -7.81
C ASN A 115 11.85 7.68 -6.56
N LEU A 116 11.68 8.77 -5.83
CA LEU A 116 12.50 9.11 -4.67
C LEU A 116 11.68 9.04 -3.39
N LEU A 117 12.28 8.47 -2.36
CA LEU A 117 11.69 8.38 -1.04
C LEU A 117 11.84 9.73 -0.30
N TYR A 118 10.75 10.17 0.34
CA TYR A 118 10.80 11.26 1.32
C TYR A 118 11.37 10.75 2.65
N ASN A 119 11.91 11.66 3.47
CA ASN A 119 12.39 11.29 4.80
C ASN A 119 11.21 11.07 5.77
N HIS A 120 10.71 9.86 5.86
CA HIS A 120 9.60 9.50 6.74
C HIS A 120 9.96 9.46 8.24
N SER A 121 11.23 9.75 8.63
CA SER A 121 11.56 9.95 10.05
C SER A 121 11.11 11.31 10.60
N ARG A 122 10.68 12.21 9.75
CA ARG A 122 10.18 13.53 10.14
C ARG A 122 9.03 13.42 11.16
N PRO A 123 8.95 14.32 12.17
CA PRO A 123 7.99 14.20 13.27
C PRO A 123 6.54 14.38 12.84
N TRP A 124 6.29 15.06 11.74
CA TRP A 124 4.95 15.27 11.17
C TRP A 124 4.44 14.10 10.34
N ILE A 125 5.28 13.13 10.00
CA ILE A 125 4.87 11.95 9.25
C ILE A 125 4.33 10.88 10.19
N SER A 126 3.09 10.46 9.99
CA SER A 126 2.43 9.41 10.78
C SER A 126 2.64 8.01 10.21
N HIS A 127 2.73 7.87 8.90
CA HIS A 127 2.86 6.60 8.19
C HIS A 127 3.71 6.77 6.92
N VAL A 128 4.22 5.67 6.42
CA VAL A 128 5.02 5.64 5.19
C VAL A 128 4.09 5.33 4.02
N SER A 129 4.01 6.24 3.06
CA SER A 129 3.27 6.07 1.81
C SER A 129 4.23 5.66 0.70
N LEU A 130 3.96 4.59 -0.02
CA LEU A 130 4.83 4.05 -1.06
C LEU A 130 4.09 3.78 -2.36
N GLN A 131 4.79 4.06 -3.46
CA GLN A 131 4.40 3.71 -4.83
C GLN A 131 5.58 3.03 -5.52
N GLY A 132 5.37 1.84 -6.07
CA GLY A 132 6.37 1.14 -6.89
C GLY A 132 7.69 0.84 -6.18
N MET A 133 7.69 0.64 -4.87
CA MET A 133 8.85 0.27 -4.04
C MET A 133 8.63 -1.04 -3.28
N GLU A 134 7.86 -1.94 -3.85
CA GLU A 134 7.38 -3.16 -3.20
C GLU A 134 8.54 -4.03 -2.69
N ASP A 135 9.58 -4.23 -3.51
CA ASP A 135 10.74 -5.08 -3.16
C ASP A 135 11.58 -4.51 -2.03
N THR A 136 11.59 -3.18 -1.86
CA THR A 136 12.37 -2.50 -0.83
C THR A 136 11.57 -2.25 0.46
N THR A 137 10.29 -2.54 0.44
CA THR A 137 9.37 -2.27 1.56
C THR A 137 9.79 -2.86 2.90
N PRO A 138 10.31 -4.10 3.00
CA PRO A 138 10.76 -4.65 4.28
C PRO A 138 11.86 -3.81 4.93
N ALA A 139 12.84 -3.36 4.12
CA ALA A 139 13.91 -2.49 4.61
C ALA A 139 13.39 -1.12 5.04
N ILE A 140 12.45 -0.55 4.28
CA ILE A 140 11.81 0.75 4.58
C ILE A 140 11.00 0.66 5.88
N ARG A 141 10.19 -0.39 6.06
CA ARG A 141 9.45 -0.62 7.31
C ARG A 141 10.39 -0.71 8.52
N THR A 142 11.46 -1.48 8.40
CA THR A 142 12.47 -1.62 9.46
C THR A 142 13.12 -0.28 9.78
N LYS A 143 13.48 0.50 8.75
CA LYS A 143 14.15 1.80 8.89
C LYS A 143 13.30 2.82 9.64
N TYR A 144 12.01 2.91 9.33
CA TYR A 144 11.16 3.97 9.87
C TYR A 144 10.31 3.53 11.07
N GLY A 145 10.04 2.24 11.24
CA GLY A 145 9.22 1.71 12.34
C GLY A 145 7.80 2.27 12.39
N LYS A 146 7.27 2.68 11.25
CA LYS A 146 5.92 3.27 11.10
C LYS A 146 5.01 2.35 10.28
N PRO A 147 3.67 2.45 10.45
CA PRO A 147 2.73 1.84 9.53
C PRO A 147 3.10 2.19 8.10
N THR A 148 3.01 1.22 7.20
CA THR A 148 3.35 1.41 5.80
C THR A 148 2.14 1.09 4.93
N ILE A 149 1.91 1.93 3.94
CA ILE A 149 0.81 1.80 2.99
C ILE A 149 1.40 1.79 1.58
N TRP A 150 0.99 0.86 0.76
CA TRP A 150 1.14 0.95 -0.68
C TRP A 150 -0.07 1.70 -1.23
N ASP A 151 0.06 2.98 -1.39
CA ASP A 151 -1.05 3.84 -1.83
C ASP A 151 -1.40 3.59 -3.28
N GLU A 152 -0.40 3.24 -4.09
CA GLU A 152 -0.56 3.01 -5.50
C GLU A 152 0.29 1.82 -5.94
N VAL A 153 -0.37 0.69 -6.22
CA VAL A 153 0.27 -0.58 -6.57
C VAL A 153 0.30 -0.86 -8.07
N ARG A 154 0.20 0.18 -8.90
CA ARG A 154 -0.15 0.11 -10.31
C ARG A 154 -1.60 -0.30 -10.52
N TYR A 155 -2.02 -0.39 -11.79
CA TYR A 155 -3.42 -0.48 -12.16
C TYR A 155 -3.66 -1.73 -13.00
N GLU A 156 -4.71 -2.48 -12.70
CA GLU A 156 -5.29 -3.40 -13.68
C GLU A 156 -5.65 -2.63 -14.93
N GLY A 157 -5.18 -3.07 -16.10
CA GLY A 157 -5.49 -2.33 -17.30
C GLY A 157 -4.80 -2.82 -18.56
N ASN A 158 -4.96 -2.04 -19.62
CA ASN A 158 -4.43 -2.36 -20.94
C ASN A 158 -3.82 -1.15 -21.66
N ILE A 159 -3.38 -0.14 -20.93
CA ILE A 159 -2.64 0.97 -21.52
C ILE A 159 -1.19 0.58 -21.80
N THR A 160 -0.51 1.37 -22.63
CA THR A 160 0.89 1.09 -23.01
C THR A 160 1.89 1.37 -21.90
N SER A 161 1.53 2.18 -20.92
CA SER A 161 2.38 2.50 -19.77
C SER A 161 2.33 1.39 -18.75
N SER A 162 3.48 0.96 -18.25
CA SER A 162 3.61 -0.17 -17.33
C SER A 162 2.83 0.00 -16.01
N TRP A 163 2.54 1.23 -15.61
CA TRP A 163 1.76 1.51 -14.41
C TRP A 163 0.27 1.13 -14.54
N GLY A 164 -0.28 1.10 -15.76
CA GLY A 164 -1.68 0.76 -16.02
C GLY A 164 -1.85 -0.46 -16.93
N ALA A 165 -0.97 -1.45 -16.81
CA ALA A 165 -0.94 -2.65 -17.64
C ALA A 165 -0.80 -3.94 -16.81
N LEU A 166 -1.21 -3.93 -15.53
CA LEU A 166 -1.30 -5.17 -14.76
C LEU A 166 -2.48 -6.00 -15.24
N SER A 167 -2.33 -7.32 -15.19
CA SER A 167 -3.49 -8.20 -15.18
C SER A 167 -4.24 -8.07 -13.84
N ALA A 168 -5.51 -8.37 -13.84
CA ALA A 168 -6.31 -8.40 -12.62
C ALA A 168 -5.74 -9.37 -11.57
N ALA A 169 -5.13 -10.48 -12.02
CA ALA A 169 -4.49 -11.46 -11.15
C ALA A 169 -3.25 -10.89 -10.46
N GLU A 170 -2.43 -10.14 -11.18
CA GLU A 170 -1.25 -9.47 -10.61
C GLU A 170 -1.64 -8.40 -9.60
N GLU A 171 -2.68 -7.61 -9.87
CA GLU A 171 -3.16 -6.62 -8.92
C GLU A 171 -3.72 -7.29 -7.66
N ALA A 172 -4.57 -8.30 -7.80
CA ALA A 172 -5.07 -9.07 -6.66
C ALA A 172 -3.94 -9.72 -5.84
N ASP A 173 -2.89 -10.25 -6.51
CA ASP A 173 -1.73 -10.83 -5.84
C ASP A 173 -0.98 -9.83 -4.96
N ARG A 174 -0.91 -8.56 -5.35
CA ARG A 174 -0.26 -7.50 -4.57
C ARG A 174 -0.91 -7.28 -3.22
N PHE A 175 -2.22 -7.46 -3.09
CA PHE A 175 -2.89 -7.39 -1.80
C PHE A 175 -2.44 -8.48 -0.84
N TRP A 176 -2.31 -9.71 -1.33
CA TRP A 176 -1.81 -10.83 -0.54
C TRP A 176 -0.33 -10.67 -0.20
N TRP A 177 0.45 -10.17 -1.15
CA TRP A 177 1.86 -9.91 -0.92
C TRP A 177 2.08 -8.78 0.09
N GLY A 178 1.41 -7.65 -0.08
CA GLY A 178 1.47 -6.54 0.87
C GLY A 178 1.05 -6.98 2.27
N ALA A 179 -0.05 -7.73 2.38
CA ALA A 179 -0.46 -8.29 3.66
C ALA A 179 0.63 -9.15 4.30
N ALA A 180 1.24 -10.08 3.56
CA ALA A 180 2.32 -10.92 4.07
C ALA A 180 3.54 -10.11 4.55
N LEU A 181 3.78 -8.94 3.96
CA LEU A 181 4.82 -7.99 4.37
C LEU A 181 4.35 -7.05 5.51
N GLY A 182 3.12 -7.19 6.00
CA GLY A 182 2.56 -6.32 7.03
C GLY A 182 2.31 -4.89 6.55
N VAL A 183 1.85 -4.74 5.32
CA VAL A 183 1.59 -3.47 4.65
C VAL A 183 0.12 -3.36 4.29
N HIS A 184 -0.47 -2.19 4.49
CA HIS A 184 -1.79 -1.89 3.95
C HIS A 184 -1.67 -1.59 2.46
N VAL A 185 -2.61 -2.07 1.66
CA VAL A 185 -2.58 -1.93 0.20
C VAL A 185 -3.83 -1.19 -0.27
N GLY A 186 -3.62 -0.12 -1.02
CA GLY A 186 -4.68 0.63 -1.69
C GLY A 186 -4.97 0.05 -3.08
N HIS A 187 -6.26 -0.08 -3.43
CA HIS A 187 -6.67 -0.39 -4.79
C HIS A 187 -6.49 0.84 -5.67
N SER A 188 -5.68 0.68 -6.70
CA SER A 188 -5.64 1.62 -7.81
C SER A 188 -6.80 1.29 -8.78
N GLU A 189 -7.24 2.25 -9.57
CA GLU A 189 -8.35 2.03 -10.49
C GLU A 189 -8.01 1.02 -11.57
N THR A 190 -9.06 0.50 -12.22
CA THR A 190 -8.92 -0.27 -13.45
C THR A 190 -8.90 0.67 -14.66
N VAL A 191 -7.86 0.59 -15.48
CA VAL A 191 -7.63 1.45 -16.64
C VAL A 191 -7.79 0.66 -17.95
N LEU A 192 -9.04 0.46 -18.39
CA LEU A 192 -9.35 -0.24 -19.63
C LEU A 192 -9.66 0.74 -20.75
N ARG A 193 -8.81 0.79 -21.79
CA ARG A 193 -9.02 1.66 -22.96
C ARG A 193 -10.35 1.44 -23.67
N ALA A 194 -10.84 0.22 -23.72
CA ALA A 194 -12.12 -0.11 -24.35
C ALA A 194 -13.33 0.43 -23.58
N ALA A 195 -13.19 0.78 -22.30
CA ALA A 195 -14.25 1.38 -21.50
C ALA A 195 -14.39 2.89 -21.74
N VAL A 196 -13.47 3.48 -22.50
CA VAL A 196 -13.45 4.90 -22.79
C VAL A 196 -13.72 5.10 -24.28
N LYS A 197 -14.94 5.49 -24.57
CA LYS A 197 -15.25 6.11 -25.84
C LYS A 197 -14.79 7.55 -25.70
N ASP A 198 -13.72 7.89 -26.33
CA ASP A 198 -13.45 9.16 -26.98
C ASP A 198 -11.97 9.40 -27.21
N ASP A 199 -11.72 10.16 -28.26
CA ASP A 199 -10.47 10.64 -28.81
C ASP A 199 -9.57 11.43 -27.85
N ASP A 200 -9.97 11.61 -26.64
CA ASP A 200 -9.11 12.13 -25.60
C ASP A 200 -8.11 11.04 -25.19
N ALA A 201 -6.85 11.31 -25.40
CA ALA A 201 -5.74 10.44 -25.05
C ALA A 201 -5.63 10.13 -23.53
N GLN A 202 -6.64 10.43 -22.77
CA GLN A 202 -6.72 10.27 -21.31
C GLN A 202 -7.99 9.52 -20.90
N PRO A 203 -7.94 8.20 -20.84
CA PRO A 203 -9.08 7.38 -20.44
C PRO A 203 -9.31 7.32 -18.92
N LEU A 204 -8.99 8.35 -18.18
CA LEU A 204 -9.01 8.31 -16.74
C LEU A 204 -10.43 8.54 -16.22
N TRP A 205 -11.14 7.46 -15.91
CA TRP A 205 -12.51 7.50 -15.44
C TRP A 205 -12.66 8.25 -14.09
N TRP A 206 -11.65 8.22 -13.23
CA TRP A 206 -11.66 8.95 -11.96
C TRP A 206 -11.80 10.46 -12.13
N ALA A 207 -11.33 11.02 -13.24
CA ALA A 207 -11.50 12.44 -13.53
C ALA A 207 -12.94 12.81 -13.90
N LYS A 208 -13.74 11.84 -14.33
CA LYS A 208 -15.09 12.07 -14.87
C LYS A 208 -16.16 11.27 -14.12
N GLY A 209 -15.79 10.48 -13.13
CA GLY A 209 -16.64 9.45 -12.54
C GLY A 209 -16.87 8.31 -13.53
N GLY A 210 -17.60 7.30 -13.12
CA GLY A 210 -17.89 6.16 -13.99
C GLY A 210 -18.30 4.89 -13.25
N THR A 211 -18.46 3.82 -14.00
CA THR A 211 -18.72 2.49 -13.46
C THR A 211 -17.40 1.79 -13.21
N LEU A 212 -17.21 1.25 -12.01
CA LEU A 212 -16.06 0.42 -11.69
C LEU A 212 -16.06 -0.82 -12.59
N VAL A 213 -14.96 -1.02 -13.31
CA VAL A 213 -14.74 -2.15 -14.21
C VAL A 213 -13.54 -2.95 -13.74
N GLY A 214 -13.29 -4.10 -14.37
CA GLY A 214 -12.16 -4.97 -14.06
C GLY A 214 -12.55 -6.18 -13.22
N GLU A 215 -11.59 -7.05 -13.00
CA GLU A 215 -11.78 -8.31 -12.30
C GLU A 215 -11.10 -8.35 -10.93
N SER A 216 -10.09 -7.51 -10.69
CA SER A 216 -9.41 -7.39 -9.39
C SER A 216 -10.34 -6.95 -8.25
N PRO A 217 -11.33 -6.04 -8.44
CA PRO A 217 -12.14 -5.55 -7.33
C PRO A 217 -12.88 -6.64 -6.55
N SER A 218 -13.41 -7.65 -7.24
CA SER A 218 -14.09 -8.77 -6.57
C SER A 218 -13.11 -9.64 -5.77
N ARG A 219 -11.88 -9.82 -6.25
CA ARG A 219 -10.82 -10.59 -5.60
C ARG A 219 -10.28 -9.85 -4.37
N ILE A 220 -10.19 -8.53 -4.46
CA ILE A 220 -9.85 -7.67 -3.32
C ILE A 220 -10.97 -7.69 -2.26
N ALA A 221 -12.23 -7.70 -2.68
CA ALA A 221 -13.35 -7.87 -1.77
C ALA A 221 -13.29 -9.22 -1.04
N PHE A 222 -12.95 -10.30 -1.75
CA PHE A 222 -12.72 -11.63 -1.16
C PHE A 222 -11.58 -11.60 -0.12
N PHE A 223 -10.44 -10.97 -0.46
CA PHE A 223 -9.34 -10.77 0.48
C PHE A 223 -9.83 -10.10 1.77
N LYS A 224 -10.56 -8.98 1.66
CA LYS A 224 -11.09 -8.25 2.83
C LYS A 224 -12.05 -9.11 3.66
N GLN A 225 -12.94 -9.86 3.02
CA GLN A 225 -13.90 -10.73 3.70
C GLN A 225 -13.20 -11.87 4.44
N LEU A 226 -12.25 -12.54 3.77
CA LEU A 226 -11.49 -13.63 4.37
C LEU A 226 -10.67 -13.12 5.55
N TRP A 227 -10.00 -11.98 5.40
CA TRP A 227 -9.24 -11.36 6.48
C TRP A 227 -10.14 -10.99 7.67
N ALA A 228 -11.27 -10.34 7.42
CA ALA A 228 -12.22 -9.97 8.46
C ALA A 228 -12.76 -11.20 9.22
N SER A 229 -12.92 -12.34 8.53
CA SER A 229 -13.38 -13.58 9.16
C SER A 229 -12.39 -14.17 10.19
N THR A 230 -11.11 -13.79 10.11
CA THR A 230 -10.11 -14.22 11.09
C THR A 230 -10.24 -13.52 12.44
N GLY A 231 -10.89 -12.36 12.47
CA GLY A 231 -10.98 -11.50 13.66
C GLY A 231 -9.63 -10.91 14.13
N ALA A 232 -8.57 -11.10 13.34
CA ALA A 232 -7.24 -10.63 13.73
C ALA A 232 -7.09 -9.12 13.52
N ASP A 233 -6.47 -8.45 14.49
CA ASP A 233 -6.02 -7.07 14.33
C ASP A 233 -4.73 -7.05 13.50
N PHE A 234 -4.84 -6.54 12.29
CA PHE A 234 -3.71 -6.46 11.35
C PHE A 234 -2.51 -5.71 11.93
N GLY A 235 -2.76 -4.65 12.70
CA GLY A 235 -1.72 -3.84 13.32
C GLY A 235 -0.90 -4.56 14.40
N ALA A 236 -1.45 -5.63 14.98
CA ALA A 236 -0.78 -6.44 16.00
C ALA A 236 0.08 -7.57 15.42
N LEU A 237 0.06 -7.77 14.09
CA LEU A 237 0.76 -8.88 13.45
C LEU A 237 2.21 -8.54 13.12
N THR A 238 3.07 -9.55 13.14
CA THR A 238 4.50 -9.43 12.89
C THR A 238 4.86 -10.07 11.54
N PRO A 239 5.37 -9.31 10.57
CA PRO A 239 5.87 -9.86 9.31
C PRO A 239 7.29 -10.40 9.47
N ALA A 240 7.58 -11.47 8.73
CA ALA A 240 8.89 -12.09 8.66
C ALA A 240 9.11 -12.76 7.29
N HIS A 241 10.36 -13.17 7.05
CA HIS A 241 10.72 -14.00 5.91
C HIS A 241 11.10 -15.40 6.41
N ALA A 242 10.74 -16.43 5.64
CA ALA A 242 11.07 -17.81 5.98
C ALA A 242 11.85 -18.48 4.84
N SER A 243 12.93 -19.17 5.19
CA SER A 243 13.81 -19.88 4.26
C SER A 243 13.67 -21.40 4.34
N TYR A 244 13.03 -21.94 5.36
CA TYR A 244 12.83 -23.37 5.61
C TYR A 244 14.12 -24.20 5.45
N GLY A 245 15.26 -23.65 5.94
CA GLY A 245 16.57 -24.28 5.83
C GLY A 245 17.27 -24.12 4.48
N GLN A 246 16.71 -23.40 3.53
CA GLN A 246 17.35 -23.11 2.25
C GLN A 246 18.28 -21.90 2.35
N ALA A 247 19.39 -21.94 1.61
CA ALA A 247 20.26 -20.80 1.42
C ALA A 247 19.72 -19.87 0.30
N GLY A 248 20.06 -18.60 0.38
CA GLY A 248 19.68 -17.59 -0.62
C GLY A 248 18.39 -16.85 -0.26
N ASP A 249 17.62 -16.45 -1.28
CA ASP A 249 16.42 -15.67 -1.11
C ASP A 249 15.34 -16.40 -0.31
N PRO A 250 14.51 -15.68 0.45
CA PRO A 250 13.42 -16.27 1.21
C PRO A 250 12.48 -17.12 0.35
N VAL A 251 12.00 -18.22 0.92
CA VAL A 251 11.02 -19.10 0.28
C VAL A 251 9.61 -18.53 0.39
N SER A 252 9.32 -17.87 1.51
CA SER A 252 8.02 -17.22 1.73
C SER A 252 8.13 -15.96 2.57
N ASP A 253 7.09 -15.14 2.47
CA ASP A 253 6.76 -14.06 3.40
C ASP A 253 5.68 -14.55 4.35
N THR A 254 5.78 -14.16 5.61
CA THR A 254 4.84 -14.56 6.64
C THR A 254 4.35 -13.35 7.42
N LEU A 255 3.08 -13.38 7.83
CA LEU A 255 2.51 -12.42 8.76
C LEU A 255 1.86 -13.20 9.90
N THR A 256 2.36 -13.04 11.12
CA THR A 256 2.03 -13.93 12.25
C THR A 256 1.49 -13.17 13.45
N GLY A 257 0.44 -13.69 14.06
CA GLY A 257 -0.12 -13.28 15.36
C GLY A 257 -0.58 -14.46 16.18
N ASP A 258 -1.25 -14.20 17.29
CA ASP A 258 -1.67 -15.21 18.27
C ASP A 258 -2.76 -16.15 17.73
N SER A 259 -3.56 -15.70 16.76
CA SER A 259 -4.71 -16.44 16.23
C SER A 259 -4.68 -16.65 14.72
N VAL A 260 -3.71 -16.06 14.02
CA VAL A 260 -3.60 -16.14 12.56
C VAL A 260 -2.15 -16.15 12.12
N GLN A 261 -1.86 -16.90 11.06
CA GLN A 261 -0.62 -16.79 10.31
C GLN A 261 -0.93 -16.87 8.82
N LEU A 262 -0.47 -15.87 8.07
CA LEU A 262 -0.47 -15.86 6.62
C LEU A 262 0.93 -16.28 6.14
N VAL A 263 0.99 -17.17 5.15
CA VAL A 263 2.25 -17.59 4.50
C VAL A 263 2.08 -17.45 3.00
N LYS A 264 2.79 -16.49 2.40
CA LYS A 264 2.80 -16.30 0.95
C LYS A 264 4.11 -16.79 0.37
N PHE A 265 4.03 -17.79 -0.50
CA PHE A 265 5.22 -18.39 -1.11
C PHE A 265 5.72 -17.56 -2.29
N ARG A 266 7.06 -17.49 -2.37
CA ARG A 266 7.82 -16.86 -3.46
C ARG A 266 8.41 -17.88 -4.42
N ARG A 267 8.50 -19.15 -3.99
CA ARG A 267 9.19 -20.22 -4.71
C ARG A 267 8.35 -21.50 -4.73
N GLN A 268 8.38 -22.18 -5.87
CA GLN A 268 7.85 -23.53 -6.01
C GLN A 268 8.74 -24.55 -5.29
N GLY A 269 8.16 -25.65 -4.87
CA GLY A 269 8.85 -26.74 -4.18
C GLY A 269 8.00 -27.38 -3.09
N THR A 270 8.56 -28.38 -2.44
CA THR A 270 7.97 -29.01 -1.24
C THR A 270 8.65 -28.42 0.00
N TRP A 271 7.87 -27.82 0.89
CA TRP A 271 8.36 -27.09 2.04
C TRP A 271 7.78 -27.63 3.34
N ASN A 272 8.61 -27.79 4.38
CA ASN A 272 8.16 -28.09 5.72
C ASN A 272 7.87 -26.79 6.46
N VAL A 273 6.61 -26.36 6.46
CA VAL A 273 6.15 -25.13 7.07
C VAL A 273 5.94 -25.35 8.56
N PRO A 274 6.59 -24.55 9.44
CA PRO A 274 6.34 -24.63 10.87
C PRO A 274 4.89 -24.32 11.21
N LEU A 275 4.31 -25.14 12.06
CA LEU A 275 2.98 -24.88 12.60
C LEU A 275 3.05 -23.71 13.60
N PRO A 276 2.09 -22.78 13.56
CA PRO A 276 2.02 -21.72 14.56
C PRO A 276 1.95 -22.30 15.97
N GLY A 277 2.62 -21.65 16.94
CA GLY A 277 2.64 -22.11 18.32
C GLY A 277 3.46 -23.37 18.61
N GLY A 278 4.33 -23.81 17.65
CA GLY A 278 5.31 -24.89 17.88
C GLY A 278 4.73 -26.30 17.89
N GLY A 279 3.56 -26.54 17.27
CA GLY A 279 3.04 -27.89 17.10
C GLY A 279 1.81 -28.25 17.95
N ASP A 280 1.14 -27.26 18.49
CA ASP A 280 -0.20 -27.42 19.10
C ASP A 280 -1.27 -27.59 17.99
N GLY A 281 -1.09 -28.67 17.20
CA GLY A 281 -1.84 -28.92 15.96
C GLY A 281 -3.36 -29.07 16.17
N GLY A 282 -3.81 -29.31 17.40
CA GLY A 282 -5.25 -29.42 17.73
C GLY A 282 -5.98 -28.09 17.77
N ALA A 283 -5.25 -26.98 17.90
CA ALA A 283 -5.83 -25.62 18.01
C ALA A 283 -5.87 -24.86 16.69
N TRP A 284 -5.20 -25.32 15.65
CA TRP A 284 -5.05 -24.63 14.37
C TRP A 284 -5.74 -25.34 13.22
N LYS A 285 -6.20 -24.57 12.26
CA LYS A 285 -6.65 -25.02 10.93
C LYS A 285 -5.75 -24.36 9.90
N ALA A 286 -5.52 -25.04 8.81
CA ALA A 286 -4.81 -24.52 7.65
C ALA A 286 -5.68 -24.61 6.40
N ALA A 287 -5.61 -23.62 5.55
CA ALA A 287 -6.23 -23.65 4.25
C ALA A 287 -5.31 -23.03 3.20
N SER A 288 -5.26 -23.61 2.01
CA SER A 288 -4.75 -22.92 0.83
C SER A 288 -5.81 -21.95 0.32
N VAL A 289 -5.35 -20.80 -0.18
CA VAL A 289 -6.23 -19.74 -0.69
C VAL A 289 -6.07 -19.63 -2.19
N ASP A 290 -7.12 -19.93 -2.91
CA ASP A 290 -7.28 -19.58 -4.32
C ASP A 290 -8.01 -18.24 -4.42
N TYR A 291 -7.24 -17.17 -4.47
CA TYR A 291 -7.85 -15.83 -4.53
C TYR A 291 -8.36 -15.48 -5.92
N TRP A 292 -7.96 -16.20 -6.97
CA TRP A 292 -8.55 -16.02 -8.29
C TRP A 292 -9.94 -16.67 -8.36
N GLY A 293 -10.06 -17.92 -7.91
CA GLY A 293 -11.33 -18.63 -7.76
C GLY A 293 -12.17 -18.18 -6.57
N MET A 294 -11.61 -17.31 -5.70
CA MET A 294 -12.25 -16.82 -4.47
C MET A 294 -12.70 -17.96 -3.55
N THR A 295 -11.85 -18.97 -3.38
CA THR A 295 -12.13 -20.16 -2.55
C THR A 295 -10.97 -20.46 -1.61
N THR A 296 -11.27 -21.25 -0.59
CA THR A 296 -10.27 -21.82 0.31
C THR A 296 -10.43 -23.34 0.34
N THR A 297 -9.30 -24.06 0.38
CA THR A 297 -9.30 -25.52 0.52
C THR A 297 -8.58 -25.88 1.80
N GLU A 298 -9.27 -26.55 2.72
CA GLU A 298 -8.69 -27.00 3.98
C GLU A 298 -7.58 -28.01 3.73
N LEU A 299 -6.48 -27.86 4.47
CA LEU A 299 -5.33 -28.75 4.44
C LEU A 299 -5.30 -29.56 5.74
N PRO A 300 -5.13 -30.89 5.65
CA PRO A 300 -4.99 -31.70 6.85
C PRO A 300 -3.69 -31.33 7.58
N LEU A 301 -3.81 -31.01 8.86
CA LEU A 301 -2.65 -30.81 9.70
C LEU A 301 -2.24 -32.12 10.37
N PRO A 302 -0.94 -32.35 10.58
CA PRO A 302 -0.47 -33.53 11.30
C PRO A 302 -0.95 -33.48 12.76
N THR A 303 -1.32 -34.62 13.31
CA THR A 303 -1.74 -34.77 14.71
C THR A 303 -0.56 -34.71 15.67
N SER A 304 0.67 -34.82 15.16
CA SER A 304 1.92 -34.70 15.92
C SER A 304 3.00 -34.13 15.01
N GLY A 305 3.92 -33.36 15.60
CA GLY A 305 5.01 -32.73 14.88
C GLY A 305 4.82 -31.21 14.76
N ALA A 306 5.92 -30.53 14.52
CA ALA A 306 5.98 -29.06 14.53
C ALA A 306 5.87 -28.44 13.12
N THR A 307 5.71 -29.25 12.08
CA THR A 307 5.66 -28.77 10.68
C THR A 307 4.60 -29.50 9.87
N VAL A 308 4.11 -28.86 8.82
CA VAL A 308 3.27 -29.45 7.78
C VAL A 308 4.03 -29.41 6.46
N ALA A 309 4.03 -30.52 5.71
CA ALA A 309 4.59 -30.56 4.36
C ALA A 309 3.60 -29.89 3.38
N VAL A 310 4.10 -28.97 2.57
CA VAL A 310 3.32 -28.21 1.61
C VAL A 310 3.97 -28.28 0.25
N ASP A 311 3.22 -28.76 -0.74
CA ASP A 311 3.64 -28.83 -2.14
C ASP A 311 3.17 -27.58 -2.87
N VAL A 312 4.11 -26.71 -3.22
CA VAL A 312 3.86 -25.48 -3.99
C VAL A 312 4.21 -25.75 -5.45
N ASN A 313 3.24 -26.24 -6.20
CA ASN A 313 3.43 -26.61 -7.61
C ASN A 313 3.29 -25.44 -8.57
N THR A 314 2.53 -24.41 -8.17
CA THR A 314 2.29 -23.20 -8.96
C THR A 314 2.35 -21.97 -8.06
N LEU A 315 2.72 -20.82 -8.65
CA LEU A 315 2.62 -19.52 -8.01
C LEU A 315 1.57 -18.68 -8.76
N PRO A 316 0.88 -17.82 -8.06
CA PRO A 316 0.98 -17.51 -6.63
C PRO A 316 0.37 -18.60 -5.74
N PHE A 317 0.93 -18.82 -4.56
CA PHE A 317 0.43 -19.76 -3.56
C PHE A 317 0.46 -19.12 -2.16
N THR A 318 -0.65 -19.27 -1.45
CA THR A 318 -0.84 -18.66 -0.12
C THR A 318 -1.51 -19.65 0.82
N LEU A 319 -1.00 -19.73 2.06
CA LEU A 319 -1.63 -20.45 3.15
C LEU A 319 -2.15 -19.48 4.20
N LEU A 320 -3.29 -19.82 4.77
CA LEU A 320 -3.84 -19.15 5.92
C LEU A 320 -4.05 -20.16 7.06
N PHE A 321 -3.35 -19.94 8.16
CA PHE A 321 -3.59 -20.66 9.41
C PHE A 321 -4.49 -19.80 10.30
N THR A 322 -5.50 -20.42 10.89
CA THR A 322 -6.40 -19.77 11.85
C THR A 322 -6.57 -20.63 13.09
N LYS A 323 -6.62 -20.01 14.25
CA LYS A 323 -6.84 -20.72 15.51
C LYS A 323 -8.32 -21.02 15.67
N SER A 324 -8.66 -22.26 16.06
CA SER A 324 -10.04 -22.66 16.31
C SER A 324 -10.60 -21.90 17.53
N ALA A 325 -11.80 -21.36 17.41
CA ALA A 325 -12.46 -20.60 18.47
C ALA A 325 -12.65 -21.39 19.81
N ALA A 326 -12.59 -22.72 19.76
CA ALA A 326 -12.71 -23.59 20.94
C ALA A 326 -11.47 -23.60 21.88
N ALA A 327 -10.35 -22.98 21.46
CA ALA A 327 -9.12 -22.94 22.24
C ALA A 327 -8.88 -21.57 22.92
N ALA A 328 -9.84 -20.65 22.84
CA ALA A 328 -9.75 -19.29 23.37
C ALA A 328 -10.60 -19.08 24.65
N ALA A 329 -11.07 -20.14 25.29
CA ALA A 329 -11.83 -20.12 26.55
C ALA A 329 -11.01 -20.55 27.75
#